data_6843acff988016e65628f397ba717c01
#
_entry.id   6843acff988016e65628f397ba717c01
#
_cell.length_a   1.000
_cell.length_b   1.000
_cell.length_c   1.000
_cell.angle_alpha   90.00
_cell.angle_beta   90.00
_cell.angle_gamma   90.00
#
_symmetry.space_group_name_H-M   'P 1'
#
loop_
_entity.id
_entity.type
_entity.pdbx_description
1 polymer ?
#
loop_
_entity_poly.entity_id
_entity_poly.type
_entity_poly.pdbx_seq_one_letter_code
_entity_poly.pdbx_strand_id
1 'polypeptide(L)'
;TWLAELEEREREKTGIKNLKVKYNRVFGYYLDVTNSYKDLVPADWVRKQTLANSERYTTEKLKELEDVVLGAEDKLYNLEYQLFCNIRDHVFTQVNRIQRTAKAIAMLDMMASLALVSEKNNYVRPTLNEEGIINIKEGRHPVIEQMIDHDMFISNGTYLDEDSHRVVIITGPNMAGKSTYMRQTALITLMAQIGCFVPA
;
A
#
# COMPACT_ATOMS: atom_id res chain seq x y z
N THR A 1 9.74 -23.38 30.49
CA THR A 1 8.40 -23.47 29.91
C THR A 1 7.58 -24.44 30.75
N TRP A 2 6.29 -24.19 30.93
CA TRP A 2 5.39 -24.89 31.84
C TRP A 2 5.34 -26.43 31.63
N LEU A 3 5.45 -26.90 30.37
CA LEU A 3 5.55 -28.35 30.07
C LEU A 3 6.82 -28.97 30.67
N ALA A 4 7.95 -28.26 30.66
CA ALA A 4 9.19 -28.71 31.27
C ALA A 4 9.09 -28.78 32.81
N GLU A 5 8.42 -27.78 33.40
CA GLU A 5 8.13 -27.75 34.84
C GLU A 5 7.17 -28.86 35.26
N LEU A 6 6.18 -29.19 34.45
CA LEU A 6 5.30 -30.32 34.67
C LEU A 6 6.07 -31.65 34.59
N GLU A 7 6.94 -31.79 33.58
CA GLU A 7 7.77 -33.00 33.41
C GLU A 7 8.66 -33.22 34.63
N GLU A 8 9.32 -32.17 35.11
CA GLU A 8 10.22 -32.23 36.28
C GLU A 8 9.44 -32.54 37.56
N ARG A 9 8.31 -31.89 37.79
CA ARG A 9 7.42 -32.15 38.93
C ARG A 9 6.94 -33.62 38.97
N GLU A 10 6.47 -34.11 37.83
CA GLU A 10 5.98 -35.52 37.77
C GLU A 10 7.11 -36.53 37.89
N ARG A 11 8.34 -36.21 37.43
CA ARG A 11 9.55 -37.03 37.70
C ARG A 11 9.87 -37.11 39.18
N GLU A 12 9.86 -35.99 39.87
CA GLU A 12 10.12 -35.94 41.31
C GLU A 12 9.04 -36.68 42.09
N LYS A 13 7.76 -36.49 41.73
CA LYS A 13 6.62 -37.15 42.41
C LYS A 13 6.62 -38.67 42.23
N THR A 14 6.93 -39.15 41.05
CA THR A 14 6.82 -40.59 40.70
C THR A 14 8.14 -41.38 40.82
N GLY A 15 9.29 -40.69 40.81
CA GLY A 15 10.58 -41.33 40.76
C GLY A 15 10.96 -41.91 39.36
N ILE A 16 10.14 -41.66 38.35
CA ILE A 16 10.38 -42.16 36.98
C ILE A 16 11.40 -41.27 36.30
N LYS A 17 12.67 -41.65 36.28
CA LYS A 17 13.80 -40.83 35.81
C LYS A 17 13.76 -40.50 34.33
N ASN A 18 13.15 -41.32 33.50
CA ASN A 18 13.09 -41.15 32.05
C ASN A 18 11.73 -40.67 31.54
N LEU A 19 10.87 -40.19 32.43
CA LEU A 19 9.59 -39.59 32.08
C LEU A 19 9.80 -38.43 31.12
N LYS A 20 9.01 -38.38 30.03
CA LYS A 20 9.01 -37.29 29.06
C LYS A 20 7.57 -36.91 28.69
N VAL A 21 7.30 -35.60 28.64
CA VAL A 21 6.10 -35.08 28.03
C VAL A 21 6.33 -34.97 26.53
N LYS A 22 5.48 -35.62 25.74
CA LYS A 22 5.54 -35.61 24.28
C LYS A 22 4.18 -35.25 23.70
N TYR A 23 4.17 -34.84 22.45
CA TYR A 23 2.96 -34.52 21.68
C TYR A 23 2.81 -35.46 20.47
N ASN A 24 1.59 -35.87 20.21
CA ASN A 24 1.19 -36.62 19.02
C ASN A 24 -0.11 -36.06 18.46
N ARG A 25 -0.21 -35.89 17.14
CA ARG A 25 -1.40 -35.29 16.49
C ARG A 25 -2.71 -36.04 16.75
N VAL A 26 -2.63 -37.35 17.02
CA VAL A 26 -3.82 -38.21 17.23
C VAL A 26 -4.23 -38.23 18.71
N PHE A 27 -3.24 -38.26 19.61
CA PHE A 27 -3.45 -38.48 21.05
C PHE A 27 -3.22 -37.23 21.90
N GLY A 28 -2.76 -36.13 21.31
CA GLY A 28 -2.40 -34.92 22.01
C GLY A 28 -1.13 -35.05 22.86
N TYR A 29 -1.08 -34.34 23.97
CA TYR A 29 0.02 -34.44 24.92
C TYR A 29 -0.08 -35.71 25.76
N TYR A 30 1.05 -36.35 26.01
CA TYR A 30 1.13 -37.56 26.81
C TYR A 30 2.46 -37.68 27.57
N LEU A 31 2.41 -38.43 28.64
CA LEU A 31 3.58 -38.86 29.43
C LEU A 31 4.06 -40.21 28.89
N ASP A 32 5.31 -40.27 28.43
CA ASP A 32 5.92 -41.48 27.88
C ASP A 32 6.72 -42.18 28.99
N VAL A 33 6.31 -43.37 29.38
CA VAL A 33 6.91 -44.16 30.44
C VAL A 33 7.43 -45.49 29.85
N THR A 34 8.71 -45.80 30.01
CA THR A 34 9.25 -47.08 29.55
C THR A 34 8.78 -48.22 30.44
N ASN A 35 8.68 -49.40 29.86
CA ASN A 35 8.18 -50.61 30.59
C ASN A 35 8.93 -50.91 31.89
N SER A 36 10.21 -50.49 32.01
CA SER A 36 11.02 -50.63 33.23
C SER A 36 10.50 -49.87 34.45
N TYR A 37 9.63 -48.85 34.24
CA TYR A 37 9.09 -48.01 35.30
C TYR A 37 7.55 -48.12 35.45
N LYS A 38 6.95 -49.12 34.82
CA LYS A 38 5.53 -49.32 34.78
C LYS A 38 4.88 -49.47 36.18
N ASP A 39 5.58 -50.09 37.10
CA ASP A 39 5.12 -50.31 38.45
C ASP A 39 5.13 -49.04 39.32
N LEU A 40 5.77 -47.97 38.86
CA LEU A 40 5.85 -46.67 39.53
C LEU A 40 4.79 -45.71 39.05
N VAL A 41 3.97 -46.10 38.07
CA VAL A 41 2.92 -45.23 37.52
C VAL A 41 1.79 -45.05 38.54
N PRO A 42 1.41 -43.80 38.89
CA PRO A 42 0.31 -43.53 39.79
C PRO A 42 -1.01 -44.06 39.27
N ALA A 43 -1.89 -44.51 40.18
CA ALA A 43 -3.20 -45.05 39.82
C ALA A 43 -4.15 -44.02 39.19
N ASP A 44 -3.92 -42.72 39.42
CA ASP A 44 -4.67 -41.59 38.87
C ASP A 44 -4.31 -41.27 37.42
N TRP A 45 -3.26 -41.86 36.87
CA TRP A 45 -2.90 -41.69 35.48
C TRP A 45 -3.72 -42.59 34.54
N VAL A 46 -4.25 -42.02 33.51
CA VAL A 46 -5.05 -42.76 32.52
C VAL A 46 -4.17 -43.17 31.34
N ARG A 47 -4.10 -44.49 31.13
CA ARG A 47 -3.35 -45.07 30.01
C ARG A 47 -4.06 -44.79 28.67
N LYS A 48 -3.38 -44.13 27.76
CA LYS A 48 -3.87 -43.82 26.37
C LYS A 48 -3.46 -44.90 25.37
N GLN A 49 -2.22 -45.43 25.48
CA GLN A 49 -1.70 -46.37 24.51
C GLN A 49 -0.56 -47.24 25.10
N THR A 50 -0.50 -48.50 24.71
CA THR A 50 0.60 -49.43 24.98
C THR A 50 1.43 -49.63 23.73
N LEU A 51 2.76 -49.46 23.84
CA LEU A 51 3.74 -49.69 22.78
C LEU A 51 4.64 -50.86 23.19
N ALA A 52 5.47 -51.32 22.25
CA ALA A 52 6.38 -52.45 22.53
C ALA A 52 7.34 -52.18 23.72
N ASN A 53 7.85 -50.94 23.85
CA ASN A 53 8.88 -50.59 24.82
C ASN A 53 8.46 -49.52 25.83
N SER A 54 7.26 -48.96 25.73
CA SER A 54 6.75 -47.88 26.61
C SER A 54 5.22 -47.89 26.65
N GLU A 55 4.67 -47.23 27.65
CA GLU A 55 3.26 -46.91 27.72
C GLU A 55 3.06 -45.41 27.78
N ARG A 56 1.96 -44.94 27.19
CA ARG A 56 1.57 -43.54 27.13
C ARG A 56 0.43 -43.26 28.06
N TYR A 57 0.61 -42.27 28.92
CA TYR A 57 -0.36 -41.89 29.93
C TYR A 57 -0.80 -40.42 29.76
N THR A 58 -1.95 -40.10 30.29
CA THR A 58 -2.40 -38.71 30.47
C THR A 58 -2.84 -38.50 31.91
N THR A 59 -2.76 -37.25 32.33
CA THR A 59 -3.33 -36.80 33.61
C THR A 59 -4.38 -35.74 33.34
N GLU A 60 -5.30 -35.56 34.28
CA GLU A 60 -6.32 -34.51 34.19
C GLU A 60 -5.68 -33.15 33.95
N LYS A 61 -4.60 -32.85 34.67
CA LYS A 61 -3.84 -31.60 34.54
C LYS A 61 -3.14 -31.41 33.17
N LEU A 62 -2.65 -32.51 32.58
CA LEU A 62 -2.08 -32.45 31.23
C LEU A 62 -3.16 -32.22 30.18
N LYS A 63 -4.36 -32.73 30.39
CA LYS A 63 -5.50 -32.53 29.51
C LYS A 63 -6.03 -31.09 29.58
N GLU A 64 -6.21 -30.56 30.80
CA GLU A 64 -6.56 -29.14 30.99
C GLU A 64 -5.60 -28.20 30.26
N LEU A 65 -4.30 -28.53 30.32
CA LEU A 65 -3.27 -27.74 29.66
C LEU A 65 -3.34 -27.85 28.13
N GLU A 66 -3.56 -29.06 27.65
CA GLU A 66 -3.78 -29.31 26.21
C GLU A 66 -4.92 -28.44 25.70
N ASP A 67 -6.05 -28.39 26.40
CA ASP A 67 -7.21 -27.55 26.04
C ASP A 67 -6.86 -26.06 26.06
N VAL A 68 -6.03 -25.61 27.01
CA VAL A 68 -5.56 -24.22 27.05
C VAL A 68 -4.62 -23.91 25.90
N VAL A 69 -3.65 -24.78 25.60
CA VAL A 69 -2.66 -24.57 24.54
C VAL A 69 -3.32 -24.62 23.16
N LEU A 70 -4.14 -25.62 22.89
CA LEU A 70 -4.85 -25.75 21.61
C LEU A 70 -5.88 -24.64 21.40
N GLY A 71 -6.59 -24.25 22.48
CA GLY A 71 -7.55 -23.15 22.41
C GLY A 71 -6.92 -21.75 22.38
N ALA A 72 -5.63 -21.61 22.72
CA ALA A 72 -4.95 -20.31 22.73
C ALA A 72 -4.73 -19.77 21.30
N GLU A 73 -4.43 -20.63 20.36
CA GLU A 73 -4.24 -20.27 18.96
C GLU A 73 -5.53 -19.70 18.34
N ASP A 74 -6.64 -20.39 18.53
CA ASP A 74 -7.95 -19.92 18.06
C ASP A 74 -8.37 -18.60 18.73
N LYS A 75 -8.09 -18.44 20.03
CA LYS A 75 -8.35 -17.19 20.74
C LYS A 75 -7.49 -16.04 20.21
N LEU A 76 -6.22 -16.33 19.87
CA LEU A 76 -5.31 -15.35 19.29
C LEU A 76 -5.84 -14.87 17.94
N TYR A 77 -6.16 -15.76 17.02
CA TYR A 77 -6.72 -15.42 15.72
C TYR A 77 -8.02 -14.63 15.80
N ASN A 78 -8.91 -15.04 16.70
CA ASN A 78 -10.15 -14.31 16.93
C ASN A 78 -9.92 -12.90 17.48
N LEU A 79 -8.98 -12.73 18.40
CA LEU A 79 -8.62 -11.43 18.96
C LEU A 79 -7.97 -10.53 17.89
N GLU A 80 -7.04 -11.05 17.12
CA GLU A 80 -6.42 -10.33 16.01
C GLU A 80 -7.46 -9.85 14.99
N TYR A 81 -8.40 -10.73 14.62
CA TYR A 81 -9.48 -10.38 13.70
C TYR A 81 -10.39 -9.29 14.27
N GLN A 82 -10.76 -9.38 15.56
CA GLN A 82 -11.56 -8.35 16.23
C GLN A 82 -10.85 -7.00 16.26
N LEU A 83 -9.55 -6.98 16.59
CA LEU A 83 -8.74 -5.76 16.60
C LEU A 83 -8.64 -5.15 15.21
N PHE A 84 -8.41 -5.97 14.19
CA PHE A 84 -8.41 -5.53 12.79
C PHE A 84 -9.75 -4.88 12.40
N CYS A 85 -10.87 -5.54 12.71
CA CYS A 85 -12.20 -5.01 12.42
C CYS A 85 -12.45 -3.67 13.13
N ASN A 86 -12.06 -3.56 14.40
CA ASN A 86 -12.22 -2.32 15.17
C ASN A 86 -11.43 -1.16 14.55
N ILE A 87 -10.18 -1.41 14.13
CA ILE A 87 -9.34 -0.40 13.47
C ILE A 87 -9.94 -0.02 12.12
N ARG A 88 -10.34 -0.99 11.30
CA ARG A 88 -11.00 -0.77 10.01
C ARG A 88 -12.24 0.11 10.16
N ASP A 89 -13.09 -0.22 11.10
CA ASP A 89 -14.36 0.49 11.32
C ASP A 89 -14.11 1.90 11.86
N HIS A 90 -13.10 2.08 12.71
CA HIS A 90 -12.66 3.40 13.13
C HIS A 90 -12.16 4.25 11.95
N VAL A 91 -11.31 3.70 11.09
CA VAL A 91 -10.84 4.39 9.87
C VAL A 91 -12.00 4.72 8.95
N PHE A 92 -12.96 3.80 8.79
CA PHE A 92 -14.15 4.01 7.97
C PHE A 92 -14.96 5.24 8.42
N THR A 93 -15.10 5.48 9.72
CA THR A 93 -15.78 6.69 10.24
C THR A 93 -15.09 7.99 9.84
N GLN A 94 -13.78 7.95 9.52
CA GLN A 94 -12.97 9.11 9.13
C GLN A 94 -12.73 9.23 7.61
N VAL A 95 -13.26 8.30 6.82
CA VAL A 95 -13.01 8.22 5.37
C VAL A 95 -13.30 9.53 4.64
N ASN A 96 -14.43 10.18 4.93
CA ASN A 96 -14.79 11.46 4.31
C ASN A 96 -13.78 12.57 4.62
N ARG A 97 -13.27 12.62 5.85
CA ARG A 97 -12.25 13.57 6.28
C ARG A 97 -10.92 13.30 5.57
N ILE A 98 -10.51 12.03 5.50
CA ILE A 98 -9.29 11.62 4.80
C ILE A 98 -9.37 12.01 3.32
N GLN A 99 -10.48 11.69 2.65
CA GLN A 99 -10.69 12.00 1.23
C GLN A 99 -10.69 13.52 0.96
N ARG A 100 -11.31 14.32 1.82
CA ARG A 100 -11.28 15.79 1.70
C ARG A 100 -9.87 16.33 1.83
N THR A 101 -9.11 15.85 2.80
CA THR A 101 -7.71 16.24 3.01
C THR A 101 -6.85 15.83 1.81
N ALA A 102 -7.01 14.61 1.32
CA ALA A 102 -6.29 14.13 0.13
C ALA A 102 -6.56 14.97 -1.11
N LYS A 103 -7.83 15.36 -1.36
CA LYS A 103 -8.20 16.26 -2.46
C LYS A 103 -7.57 17.64 -2.31
N ALA A 104 -7.55 18.20 -1.09
CA ALA A 104 -6.92 19.50 -0.85
C ALA A 104 -5.40 19.46 -1.08
N ILE A 105 -4.73 18.39 -0.62
CA ILE A 105 -3.30 18.18 -0.85
C ILE A 105 -3.02 18.02 -2.34
N ALA A 106 -3.79 17.21 -3.07
CA ALA A 106 -3.63 17.01 -4.51
C ALA A 106 -3.79 18.33 -5.29
N MET A 107 -4.73 19.20 -4.89
CA MET A 107 -4.90 20.51 -5.50
C MET A 107 -3.69 21.42 -5.25
N LEU A 108 -3.19 21.45 -4.02
CA LEU A 108 -2.00 22.24 -3.67
C LEU A 108 -0.75 21.74 -4.40
N ASP A 109 -0.56 20.44 -4.50
CA ASP A 109 0.57 19.83 -5.21
C ASP A 109 0.53 20.15 -6.72
N MET A 110 -0.65 20.05 -7.33
CA MET A 110 -0.86 20.47 -8.72
C MET A 110 -0.52 21.95 -8.93
N MET A 111 -1.06 22.83 -8.08
CA MET A 111 -0.81 24.29 -8.19
C MET A 111 0.67 24.61 -7.98
N ALA A 112 1.32 24.00 -7.00
CA ALA A 112 2.74 24.19 -6.74
C ALA A 112 3.62 23.72 -7.93
N SER A 113 3.28 22.58 -8.52
CA SER A 113 3.98 22.06 -9.69
C SER A 113 3.84 22.98 -10.89
N LEU A 114 2.62 23.46 -11.17
CA LEU A 114 2.37 24.41 -12.28
C LEU A 114 3.09 25.75 -12.06
N ALA A 115 3.08 26.25 -10.82
CA ALA A 115 3.79 27.50 -10.49
C ALA A 115 5.29 27.37 -10.69
N LEU A 116 5.89 26.28 -10.21
CA LEU A 116 7.33 26.02 -10.36
C LEU A 116 7.75 25.91 -11.84
N VAL A 117 6.97 25.19 -12.65
CA VAL A 117 7.22 25.05 -14.10
C VAL A 117 7.08 26.41 -14.79
N SER A 118 6.08 27.20 -14.42
CA SER A 118 5.84 28.52 -15.02
C SER A 118 6.96 29.50 -14.70
N GLU A 119 7.42 29.53 -13.46
CA GLU A 119 8.54 30.35 -13.02
C GLU A 119 9.83 29.95 -13.73
N LYS A 120 10.15 28.66 -13.74
CA LYS A 120 11.37 28.13 -14.36
C LYS A 120 11.47 28.44 -15.84
N ASN A 121 10.33 28.44 -16.57
CA ASN A 121 10.28 28.57 -18.03
C ASN A 121 9.79 29.96 -18.47
N ASN A 122 9.67 30.92 -17.58
CA ASN A 122 9.20 32.28 -17.90
C ASN A 122 7.85 32.27 -18.64
N TYR A 123 6.89 31.47 -18.14
CA TYR A 123 5.51 31.48 -18.67
C TYR A 123 4.73 32.64 -18.10
N VAL A 124 3.83 33.18 -18.91
CA VAL A 124 3.01 34.34 -18.55
C VAL A 124 1.56 33.97 -18.28
N ARG A 125 0.88 34.74 -17.47
CA ARG A 125 -0.54 34.57 -17.20
C ARG A 125 -1.39 34.97 -18.41
N PRO A 126 -2.17 34.06 -19.02
CA PRO A 126 -3.06 34.38 -20.12
C PRO A 126 -4.27 35.22 -19.63
N THR A 127 -4.78 36.08 -20.49
CA THR A 127 -6.10 36.70 -20.32
C THR A 127 -7.14 35.89 -21.10
N LEU A 128 -8.17 35.42 -20.42
CA LEU A 128 -9.30 34.70 -21.05
C LEU A 128 -10.45 35.65 -21.32
N ASN A 129 -11.03 35.54 -22.50
CA ASN A 129 -12.25 36.28 -22.89
C ASN A 129 -13.23 35.33 -23.61
N GLU A 130 -14.44 35.79 -23.86
CA GLU A 130 -15.51 35.06 -24.56
C GLU A 130 -15.74 35.63 -25.99
N GLU A 131 -14.76 36.36 -26.52
CA GLU A 131 -14.88 37.09 -27.79
C GLU A 131 -14.52 36.20 -29.00
N GLY A 132 -14.22 34.92 -28.80
CA GLY A 132 -13.82 34.02 -29.89
C GLY A 132 -12.44 34.36 -30.51
N ILE A 133 -11.58 35.06 -29.77
CA ILE A 133 -10.27 35.51 -30.24
C ILE A 133 -9.16 34.68 -29.60
N ILE A 134 -8.20 34.25 -30.45
CA ILE A 134 -6.92 33.72 -30.04
C ILE A 134 -5.84 34.72 -30.47
N ASN A 135 -5.21 35.36 -29.49
CA ASN A 135 -4.14 36.33 -29.74
C ASN A 135 -2.92 35.93 -28.91
N ILE A 136 -1.97 35.28 -29.55
CA ILE A 136 -0.72 34.82 -28.94
C ILE A 136 0.41 35.71 -29.44
N LYS A 137 1.14 36.34 -28.52
CA LYS A 137 2.34 37.14 -28.85
C LYS A 137 3.57 36.33 -28.41
N GLU A 138 4.58 36.29 -29.29
CA GLU A 138 5.84 35.60 -28.99
C GLU A 138 5.71 34.16 -28.47
N GLY A 139 4.69 33.42 -28.96
CA GLY A 139 4.43 32.05 -28.54
C GLY A 139 5.60 31.13 -28.78
N ARG A 140 5.88 30.28 -27.83
CA ARG A 140 6.93 29.25 -27.87
C ARG A 140 6.29 27.86 -27.73
N HIS A 141 6.92 26.84 -28.30
CA HIS A 141 6.42 25.47 -28.17
C HIS A 141 6.89 24.86 -26.85
N PRO A 142 6.00 24.54 -25.88
CA PRO A 142 6.37 24.18 -24.50
C PRO A 142 7.26 22.96 -24.38
N VAL A 143 7.23 22.07 -25.37
CA VAL A 143 8.07 20.86 -25.38
C VAL A 143 9.38 21.10 -26.15
N ILE A 144 9.30 21.71 -27.34
CA ILE A 144 10.48 21.86 -28.19
C ILE A 144 11.47 22.85 -27.59
N GLU A 145 11.00 23.94 -26.97
CA GLU A 145 11.88 24.88 -26.28
C GLU A 145 12.71 24.27 -25.16
N GLN A 146 12.25 23.14 -24.59
CA GLN A 146 12.99 22.40 -23.57
C GLN A 146 14.01 21.41 -24.14
N MET A 147 13.91 21.09 -25.44
CA MET A 147 14.78 20.11 -26.12
C MET A 147 15.92 20.76 -26.91
N ILE A 148 15.84 22.06 -27.16
CA ILE A 148 16.84 22.85 -27.83
C ILE A 148 17.37 23.93 -26.90
N ASP A 149 18.53 24.50 -27.18
CA ASP A 149 19.02 25.64 -26.40
C ASP A 149 18.05 26.81 -26.53
N HIS A 150 17.67 27.41 -25.40
CA HIS A 150 16.66 28.47 -25.31
C HIS A 150 16.85 29.61 -26.30
N ASP A 151 18.12 29.97 -26.58
CA ASP A 151 18.49 31.05 -27.52
C ASP A 151 18.23 30.69 -28.98
N MET A 152 17.93 29.44 -29.29
CA MET A 152 17.72 28.96 -30.68
C MET A 152 16.22 28.85 -31.05
N PHE A 153 15.29 28.96 -30.09
CA PHE A 153 13.87 28.91 -30.39
C PHE A 153 13.37 30.29 -30.85
N ILE A 154 12.89 30.39 -32.08
CA ILE A 154 12.30 31.62 -32.60
C ILE A 154 10.77 31.60 -32.24
N SER A 155 10.37 32.55 -31.42
CA SER A 155 8.98 32.75 -31.06
C SER A 155 8.09 33.18 -32.23
N ASN A 156 6.81 32.84 -32.19
CA ASN A 156 5.85 33.14 -33.26
C ASN A 156 4.52 33.68 -32.70
N GLY A 157 4.03 34.74 -33.29
CA GLY A 157 2.66 35.25 -32.98
C GLY A 157 1.60 34.46 -33.74
N THR A 158 0.40 34.44 -33.17
CA THR A 158 -0.82 33.88 -33.80
C THR A 158 -2.03 34.75 -33.48
N TYR A 159 -2.77 35.12 -34.52
CA TYR A 159 -4.05 35.81 -34.36
C TYR A 159 -5.14 35.10 -35.15
N LEU A 160 -6.21 34.70 -34.46
CA LEU A 160 -7.40 34.10 -35.04
C LEU A 160 -8.65 34.78 -34.42
N ASP A 161 -9.67 35.03 -35.22
CA ASP A 161 -10.96 35.55 -34.79
C ASP A 161 -12.13 34.85 -35.51
N GLU A 162 -13.36 35.15 -35.15
CA GLU A 162 -14.54 34.55 -35.78
C GLU A 162 -14.97 35.23 -37.09
N ASP A 163 -14.36 36.34 -37.45
CA ASP A 163 -14.74 37.16 -38.60
C ASP A 163 -13.76 37.04 -39.77
N SER A 164 -12.68 37.82 -39.71
CA SER A 164 -11.76 38.01 -40.82
C SER A 164 -10.59 37.04 -40.85
N HIS A 165 -10.25 36.44 -39.71
CA HIS A 165 -9.09 35.50 -39.56
C HIS A 165 -9.51 34.13 -39.07
N ARG A 166 -10.64 33.61 -39.56
CA ARG A 166 -11.16 32.29 -39.19
C ARG A 166 -10.28 31.14 -39.67
N VAL A 167 -9.61 31.33 -40.81
CA VAL A 167 -8.77 30.32 -41.44
C VAL A 167 -7.45 30.94 -41.87
N VAL A 168 -6.36 30.36 -41.41
CA VAL A 168 -5.01 30.78 -41.82
C VAL A 168 -4.32 29.61 -42.58
N ILE A 169 -3.84 29.89 -43.78
CA ILE A 169 -3.14 28.92 -44.59
C ILE A 169 -1.61 29.08 -44.36
N ILE A 170 -1.00 28.04 -43.86
CA ILE A 170 0.43 28.02 -43.56
C ILE A 170 1.17 27.27 -44.68
N THR A 171 2.04 27.97 -45.39
CA THR A 171 2.85 27.41 -46.48
C THR A 171 4.33 27.46 -46.12
N GLY A 172 5.14 26.65 -46.82
CA GLY A 172 6.59 26.66 -46.67
C GLY A 172 7.21 25.28 -46.98
N PRO A 173 8.54 25.18 -47.04
CA PRO A 173 9.23 23.92 -47.34
C PRO A 173 9.04 22.87 -46.25
N ASN A 174 9.34 21.63 -46.55
CA ASN A 174 9.32 20.57 -45.53
C ASN A 174 10.41 20.86 -44.48
N MET A 175 10.11 20.43 -43.23
CA MET A 175 10.96 20.69 -42.05
C MET A 175 11.13 22.17 -41.63
N ALA A 176 10.33 23.09 -42.18
CA ALA A 176 10.37 24.52 -41.82
C ALA A 176 9.53 24.87 -40.57
N GLY A 177 9.14 23.90 -39.76
CA GLY A 177 8.44 24.15 -38.50
C GLY A 177 6.90 24.36 -38.60
N LYS A 178 6.28 24.14 -39.77
CA LYS A 178 4.81 24.32 -39.95
C LYS A 178 3.98 23.53 -38.91
N SER A 179 4.28 22.26 -38.76
CA SER A 179 3.57 21.39 -37.79
C SER A 179 3.87 21.78 -36.35
N THR A 180 5.06 22.27 -36.07
CA THR A 180 5.45 22.80 -34.76
C THR A 180 4.61 24.01 -34.39
N TYR A 181 4.47 24.97 -35.31
CA TYR A 181 3.66 26.16 -35.14
C TYR A 181 2.16 25.82 -34.84
N MET A 182 1.58 24.93 -35.64
CA MET A 182 0.18 24.52 -35.38
C MET A 182 0.00 23.85 -34.00
N ARG A 183 0.92 22.97 -33.63
CA ARG A 183 0.88 22.32 -32.31
C ARG A 183 1.12 23.30 -31.17
N GLN A 184 2.04 24.25 -31.35
CA GLN A 184 2.29 25.33 -30.39
C GLN A 184 1.02 26.12 -30.11
N THR A 185 0.32 26.57 -31.14
CA THR A 185 -0.93 27.34 -31.00
C THR A 185 -1.98 26.52 -30.24
N ALA A 186 -2.19 25.25 -30.61
CA ALA A 186 -3.14 24.37 -29.94
C ALA A 186 -2.78 24.12 -28.46
N LEU A 187 -1.48 23.88 -28.16
CA LEU A 187 -1.03 23.64 -26.80
C LEU A 187 -1.14 24.87 -25.91
N ILE A 188 -0.76 26.06 -26.41
CA ILE A 188 -0.90 27.32 -25.67
C ILE A 188 -2.37 27.57 -25.34
N THR A 189 -3.27 27.41 -26.33
CA THR A 189 -4.72 27.57 -26.11
C THR A 189 -5.26 26.59 -25.09
N LEU A 190 -4.88 25.29 -25.17
CA LEU A 190 -5.27 24.28 -24.20
C LEU A 190 -4.76 24.61 -22.80
N MET A 191 -3.49 25.00 -22.67
CA MET A 191 -2.87 25.37 -21.39
C MET A 191 -3.61 26.56 -20.76
N ALA A 192 -3.95 27.58 -21.55
CA ALA A 192 -4.72 28.72 -21.07
C ALA A 192 -6.11 28.29 -20.55
N GLN A 193 -6.81 27.45 -21.29
CA GLN A 193 -8.18 26.99 -20.91
C GLN A 193 -8.22 26.13 -19.66
N ILE A 194 -7.18 25.34 -19.39
CA ILE A 194 -7.10 24.56 -18.15
C ILE A 194 -6.56 25.36 -16.95
N GLY A 195 -6.29 26.64 -17.13
CA GLY A 195 -5.85 27.56 -16.07
C GLY A 195 -4.33 27.59 -15.83
N CYS A 196 -3.53 27.11 -16.77
CA CYS A 196 -2.09 27.20 -16.69
C CYS A 196 -1.56 28.56 -17.20
N PHE A 197 -0.35 28.93 -16.77
CA PHE A 197 0.45 29.94 -17.44
C PHE A 197 0.97 29.38 -18.77
N VAL A 198 1.26 30.24 -19.73
CA VAL A 198 1.56 29.87 -21.12
C VAL A 198 2.91 30.41 -21.58
N PRO A 199 3.59 29.68 -22.48
CA PRO A 199 4.83 30.13 -23.12
C PRO A 199 4.55 31.16 -24.23
N ALA A 200 4.28 32.39 -23.83
CA ALA A 200 3.93 33.48 -24.75
C ALA A 200 4.45 34.84 -24.23
#